data_16f5298543fbc00fd8b40d20c8d093e2
#
_entry.id   16f5298543fbc00fd8b40d20c8d093e2
#
_cell.length_a   1.000
_cell.length_b   1.000
_cell.length_c   1.000
_cell.angle_alpha   90.00
_cell.angle_beta   90.00
_cell.angle_gamma   90.00
#
_symmetry.space_group_name_H-M   'P 1'
#
loop_
_entity.id
_entity.type
_entity.pdbx_description
1 polymer ?
#
loop_
_entity_poly.entity_id
_entity_poly.type
_entity_poly.pdbx_seq_one_letter_code
_entity_poly.pdbx_strand_id
1 'polypeptide(L)'
;MVYHRSIRLLENFYCYIWVGRGNNCNTSLLCHVLRGERPHVLVDPGHISNEFGEPCFDSLTQAMDKDGFRVEDVGLVINTHSHPDHFEASAPVVEKSGALVTLSREESEFYQAKGGMFFQAFGMRPPLIKPAFYLTEGALNLGTKNKVAIKVLSTPGHSPGSISLYLEEEKILISGDVVFFGSIGRTDFPGGSPSLLRKSIDKLSQLDVEYLVPGHSTDFGNIISGKDKVARNFNMVKTFFI
;
A
#
# COMPACT_ATOMS: atom_id res chain seq x y z
N MET A 1 17.72 14.66 -2.89
CA MET A 1 18.00 13.40 -3.65
C MET A 1 16.68 12.64 -3.71
N VAL A 2 16.30 12.11 -4.87
CA VAL A 2 15.03 11.38 -5.03
C VAL A 2 15.33 9.89 -4.89
N TYR A 3 14.69 9.24 -3.92
CA TYR A 3 14.84 7.81 -3.61
C TYR A 3 13.63 6.99 -4.10
N HIS A 4 12.66 7.63 -4.77
CA HIS A 4 11.56 6.93 -5.43
C HIS A 4 11.78 6.90 -6.93
N ARG A 5 11.62 5.71 -7.51
CA ARG A 5 11.59 5.51 -8.95
C ARG A 5 10.14 5.34 -9.40
N SER A 6 9.69 6.23 -10.28
CA SER A 6 8.36 6.16 -10.87
C SER A 6 8.29 5.04 -11.93
N ILE A 7 7.20 4.28 -11.90
CA ILE A 7 6.81 3.32 -12.92
C ILE A 7 5.35 3.58 -13.26
N ARG A 8 5.09 3.98 -14.49
CA ARG A 8 3.74 4.08 -15.01
C ARG A 8 3.29 2.72 -15.53
N LEU A 9 2.30 2.10 -14.88
CA LEU A 9 1.73 0.82 -15.33
C LEU A 9 0.63 1.02 -16.37
N LEU A 10 -0.24 2.01 -16.14
CA LEU A 10 -1.34 2.37 -17.04
C LEU A 10 -1.44 3.91 -17.13
N GLU A 11 -2.35 4.40 -17.96
CA GLU A 11 -2.55 5.85 -18.14
C GLU A 11 -2.87 6.55 -16.82
N ASN A 12 -3.65 5.89 -15.96
CA ASN A 12 -4.14 6.42 -14.69
C ASN A 12 -3.55 5.71 -13.45
N PHE A 13 -2.48 4.91 -13.61
CA PHE A 13 -1.88 4.16 -12.51
C PHE A 13 -0.36 4.25 -12.50
N TYR A 14 0.21 4.81 -11.42
CA TYR A 14 1.63 4.94 -11.17
C TYR A 14 2.04 4.23 -9.89
N CYS A 15 3.25 3.69 -9.89
CA CYS A 15 3.92 3.15 -8.71
C CYS A 15 5.20 3.92 -8.45
N TYR A 16 5.39 4.35 -7.23
CA TYR A 16 6.61 4.99 -6.74
C TYR A 16 7.37 3.97 -5.91
N ILE A 17 8.38 3.37 -6.53
CA ILE A 17 9.18 2.28 -5.95
C ILE A 17 10.29 2.86 -5.10
N TRP A 18 10.34 2.47 -3.84
CA TRP A 18 11.43 2.84 -2.96
C TRP A 18 12.74 2.18 -3.40
N VAL A 19 13.79 2.98 -3.55
CA VAL A 19 15.16 2.54 -3.93
C VAL A 19 16.23 3.12 -2.98
N GLY A 20 15.82 3.67 -1.85
CA GLY A 20 16.71 4.10 -0.77
C GLY A 20 17.31 2.90 0.00
N ARG A 21 18.13 3.20 1.00
CA ARG A 21 18.82 2.16 1.78
C ARG A 21 17.96 1.60 2.91
N GLY A 22 17.18 2.44 3.54
CA GLY A 22 16.36 2.05 4.69
C GLY A 22 15.01 1.49 4.30
N ASN A 23 14.22 1.15 5.32
CA ASN A 23 12.88 0.65 5.13
C ASN A 23 11.93 1.75 4.68
N ASN A 24 11.16 1.49 3.66
CA ASN A 24 10.00 2.26 3.24
C ASN A 24 9.20 1.43 2.23
N CYS A 25 7.89 1.66 2.15
CA CYS A 25 7.05 0.93 1.21
C CYS A 25 7.11 1.51 -0.21
N ASN A 26 6.58 0.74 -1.15
CA ASN A 26 6.21 1.20 -2.47
C ASN A 26 4.83 1.88 -2.40
N THR A 27 4.69 3.05 -2.99
CA THR A 27 3.44 3.81 -3.01
C THR A 27 2.74 3.66 -4.35
N SER A 28 1.41 3.50 -4.36
CA SER A 28 0.62 3.51 -5.60
C SER A 28 -0.23 4.77 -5.70
N LEU A 29 -0.32 5.34 -6.91
CA LEU A 29 -1.15 6.50 -7.23
C LEU A 29 -2.14 6.14 -8.32
N LEU A 30 -3.45 6.27 -8.02
CA LEU A 30 -4.52 6.23 -9.00
C LEU A 30 -4.88 7.67 -9.37
N CYS A 31 -4.61 8.03 -10.63
CA CYS A 31 -4.72 9.40 -11.10
C CYS A 31 -6.11 9.67 -11.68
N HIS A 32 -6.66 10.87 -11.39
CA HIS A 32 -7.90 11.37 -11.99
C HIS A 32 -9.12 10.46 -11.78
N VAL A 33 -9.16 9.75 -10.65
CA VAL A 33 -10.25 8.82 -10.33
C VAL A 33 -11.36 9.43 -9.49
N LEU A 34 -11.11 10.49 -8.73
CA LEU A 34 -12.12 11.20 -7.95
C LEU A 34 -12.67 12.40 -8.71
N ARG A 35 -13.86 12.87 -8.31
CA ARG A 35 -14.43 14.14 -8.80
C ARG A 35 -13.93 15.30 -7.96
N GLY A 36 -13.84 16.49 -8.58
CA GLY A 36 -13.44 17.73 -7.91
C GLY A 36 -11.97 18.08 -8.06
N GLU A 37 -11.50 18.95 -7.20
CA GLU A 37 -10.16 19.56 -7.29
C GLU A 37 -9.03 18.62 -6.83
N ARG A 38 -9.36 17.57 -6.08
CA ARG A 38 -8.40 16.58 -5.56
C ARG A 38 -8.70 15.20 -6.12
N PRO A 39 -8.35 14.97 -7.41
CA PRO A 39 -8.83 13.80 -8.14
C PRO A 39 -8.02 12.53 -7.90
N HIS A 40 -6.98 12.55 -7.08
CA HIS A 40 -6.07 11.42 -6.92
C HIS A 40 -6.34 10.59 -5.67
N VAL A 41 -6.08 9.29 -5.78
CA VAL A 41 -6.06 8.35 -4.65
C VAL A 41 -4.64 7.85 -4.47
N LEU A 42 -4.10 7.99 -3.27
CA LEU A 42 -2.78 7.52 -2.89
C LEU A 42 -2.92 6.29 -1.99
N VAL A 43 -2.15 5.26 -2.26
CA VAL A 43 -2.14 4.03 -1.46
C VAL A 43 -0.77 3.89 -0.81
N ASP A 44 -0.75 3.79 0.52
CA ASP A 44 0.44 3.63 1.35
C ASP A 44 1.52 4.70 1.07
N PRO A 45 1.39 5.91 1.63
CA PRO A 45 2.35 7.00 1.36
C PRO A 45 3.72 6.82 2.01
N GLY A 46 3.90 5.80 2.85
CA GLY A 46 5.19 5.44 3.41
C GLY A 46 5.57 6.16 4.71
N HIS A 47 6.89 6.22 4.95
CA HIS A 47 7.52 6.98 6.03
C HIS A 47 7.61 8.47 5.70
N ILE A 48 7.69 9.30 6.75
CA ILE A 48 8.19 10.69 6.63
C ILE A 48 9.71 10.64 6.44
N SER A 49 10.40 9.95 7.34
CA SER A 49 11.82 9.65 7.26
C SER A 49 12.09 8.26 7.83
N ASN A 50 12.96 7.48 7.19
CA ASN A 50 13.28 6.15 7.66
C ASN A 50 14.40 6.13 8.71
N GLU A 51 14.81 4.96 9.16
CA GLU A 51 15.83 4.71 10.19
C GLU A 51 17.23 5.23 9.82
N PHE A 52 17.49 5.49 8.53
CA PHE A 52 18.72 6.13 8.04
C PHE A 52 18.59 7.65 7.87
N GLY A 53 17.45 8.24 8.25
CA GLY A 53 17.18 9.65 8.07
C GLY A 53 16.97 10.05 6.60
N GLU A 54 16.67 9.10 5.72
CA GLU A 54 16.33 9.40 4.33
C GLU A 54 14.92 10.01 4.27
N PRO A 55 14.74 11.17 3.62
CA PRO A 55 13.46 11.89 3.60
C PRO A 55 12.49 11.23 2.62
N CYS A 56 11.78 10.19 3.08
CA CYS A 56 10.92 9.34 2.25
C CYS A 56 9.76 10.15 1.66
N PHE A 57 9.04 10.91 2.48
CA PHE A 57 7.91 11.71 2.02
C PHE A 57 8.31 12.81 1.03
N ASP A 58 9.41 13.54 1.29
CA ASP A 58 9.90 14.55 0.36
C ASP A 58 10.36 13.91 -0.97
N SER A 59 10.94 12.73 -0.89
CA SER A 59 11.30 11.95 -2.08
C SER A 59 10.08 11.51 -2.89
N LEU A 60 9.00 11.08 -2.22
CA LEU A 60 7.74 10.72 -2.86
C LEU A 60 7.12 11.93 -3.56
N THR A 61 7.00 13.06 -2.86
CA THR A 61 6.42 14.29 -3.43
C THR A 61 7.20 14.77 -4.63
N GLN A 62 8.54 14.77 -4.56
CA GLN A 62 9.39 15.12 -5.69
C GLN A 62 9.25 14.16 -6.89
N ALA A 63 9.02 12.87 -6.64
CA ALA A 63 8.79 11.91 -7.72
C ALA A 63 7.41 12.12 -8.36
N MET A 64 6.38 12.40 -7.55
CA MET A 64 5.05 12.76 -8.04
C MET A 64 5.07 14.04 -8.87
N ASP A 65 5.76 15.10 -8.41
CA ASP A 65 5.88 16.37 -9.12
C ASP A 65 6.52 16.20 -10.51
N LYS A 66 7.53 15.34 -10.63
CA LYS A 66 8.17 15.02 -11.92
C LYS A 66 7.23 14.37 -12.92
N ASP A 67 6.24 13.62 -12.43
CA ASP A 67 5.20 13.01 -13.25
C ASP A 67 3.99 13.93 -13.47
N GLY A 68 4.03 15.16 -12.92
CA GLY A 68 2.97 16.17 -13.05
C GLY A 68 1.84 16.02 -12.03
N PHE A 69 2.07 15.31 -10.93
CA PHE A 69 1.10 15.12 -9.85
C PHE A 69 1.56 15.84 -8.58
N ARG A 70 0.65 16.55 -7.95
CA ARG A 70 0.94 17.26 -6.70
C ARG A 70 0.29 16.51 -5.54
N VAL A 71 0.95 16.50 -4.40
CA VAL A 71 0.37 15.89 -3.18
C VAL A 71 -0.89 16.64 -2.73
N GLU A 72 -0.98 17.94 -3.00
CA GLU A 72 -2.16 18.77 -2.71
C GLU A 72 -3.42 18.33 -3.46
N ASP A 73 -3.25 17.63 -4.59
CA ASP A 73 -4.34 17.13 -5.43
C ASP A 73 -4.81 15.72 -5.03
N VAL A 74 -4.28 15.17 -3.92
CA VAL A 74 -4.73 13.90 -3.34
C VAL A 74 -6.03 14.12 -2.56
N GLY A 75 -7.08 13.41 -2.92
CA GLY A 75 -8.39 13.48 -2.24
C GLY A 75 -8.65 12.34 -1.27
N LEU A 76 -7.98 11.20 -1.47
CA LEU A 76 -8.13 10.02 -0.64
C LEU A 76 -6.78 9.31 -0.45
N VAL A 77 -6.47 8.95 0.79
CA VAL A 77 -5.40 8.03 1.15
C VAL A 77 -6.02 6.72 1.59
N ILE A 78 -5.60 5.62 0.99
CA ILE A 78 -5.94 4.26 1.41
C ILE A 78 -4.68 3.63 2.01
N ASN A 79 -4.77 3.14 3.24
CA ASN A 79 -3.69 2.38 3.84
C ASN A 79 -4.05 0.90 3.85
N THR A 80 -3.15 0.06 3.32
CA THR A 80 -3.32 -1.40 3.33
C THR A 80 -3.23 -1.93 4.75
N HIS A 81 -2.39 -1.32 5.57
CA HIS A 81 -2.26 -1.58 7.01
C HIS A 81 -1.57 -0.39 7.71
N SER A 82 -1.34 -0.48 9.03
CA SER A 82 -0.92 0.65 9.87
C SER A 82 0.53 0.60 10.35
N HIS A 83 1.39 -0.24 9.75
CA HIS A 83 2.81 -0.19 10.07
C HIS A 83 3.42 1.15 9.65
N PRO A 84 4.44 1.64 10.39
CA PRO A 84 4.97 2.99 10.20
C PRO A 84 5.38 3.30 8.75
N ASP A 85 6.02 2.36 8.10
CA ASP A 85 6.53 2.46 6.74
C ASP A 85 5.47 2.46 5.62
N HIS A 86 4.19 2.32 5.98
CA HIS A 86 3.03 2.49 5.11
C HIS A 86 2.17 3.69 5.52
N PHE A 87 2.07 3.97 6.82
CA PHE A 87 1.03 4.81 7.39
C PHE A 87 1.51 6.19 7.84
N GLU A 88 2.78 6.36 8.20
CA GLU A 88 3.29 7.57 8.84
C GLU A 88 3.06 8.83 7.99
N ALA A 89 3.37 8.76 6.70
CA ALA A 89 3.25 9.90 5.80
C ALA A 89 1.80 10.22 5.40
N SER A 90 0.79 9.43 5.83
CA SER A 90 -0.61 9.83 5.68
C SER A 90 -0.91 11.16 6.38
N ALA A 91 -0.21 11.46 7.50
CA ALA A 91 -0.40 12.72 8.23
C ALA A 91 0.01 13.95 7.40
N PRO A 92 1.24 14.07 6.88
CA PRO A 92 1.61 15.22 6.05
C PRO A 92 0.85 15.27 4.72
N VAL A 93 0.37 14.14 4.16
CA VAL A 93 -0.54 14.18 3.00
C VAL A 93 -1.83 14.90 3.39
N VAL A 94 -2.45 14.53 4.53
CA VAL A 94 -3.68 15.20 5.02
C VAL A 94 -3.42 16.67 5.29
N GLU A 95 -2.31 17.02 5.91
CA GLU A 95 -1.95 18.42 6.22
C GLU A 95 -1.87 19.27 4.94
N LYS A 96 -1.27 18.73 3.88
CA LYS A 96 -1.08 19.47 2.62
C LYS A 96 -2.33 19.49 1.74
N SER A 97 -3.09 18.40 1.67
CA SER A 97 -4.19 18.25 0.72
C SER A 97 -5.57 18.32 1.35
N GLY A 98 -5.69 18.06 2.66
CA GLY A 98 -6.99 17.80 3.29
C GLY A 98 -7.63 16.49 2.83
N ALA A 99 -6.84 15.52 2.38
CA ALA A 99 -7.32 14.21 1.94
C ALA A 99 -8.06 13.47 3.05
N LEU A 100 -9.05 12.69 2.67
CA LEU A 100 -9.64 11.68 3.56
C LEU A 100 -8.65 10.52 3.72
N VAL A 101 -8.63 9.89 4.90
CA VAL A 101 -7.84 8.67 5.13
C VAL A 101 -8.78 7.52 5.42
N THR A 102 -8.47 6.35 4.90
CA THR A 102 -9.21 5.12 5.15
C THR A 102 -8.30 3.90 5.23
N LEU A 103 -8.73 2.93 6.00
CA LEU A 103 -8.15 1.58 6.16
C LEU A 103 -9.27 0.66 6.65
N SER A 104 -8.98 -0.64 6.93
CA SER A 104 -9.97 -1.52 7.51
C SER A 104 -10.30 -1.13 8.96
N ARG A 105 -11.48 -1.53 9.46
CA ARG A 105 -11.88 -1.30 10.85
C ARG A 105 -10.95 -2.05 11.80
N GLU A 106 -10.66 -3.30 11.51
CA GLU A 106 -9.80 -4.17 12.29
C GLU A 106 -8.39 -3.58 12.43
N GLU A 107 -7.87 -2.97 11.38
CA GLU A 107 -6.57 -2.31 11.41
C GLU A 107 -6.59 -1.02 12.21
N SER A 108 -7.67 -0.25 12.11
CA SER A 108 -7.84 0.96 12.94
C SER A 108 -7.93 0.63 14.43
N GLU A 109 -8.65 -0.42 14.79
CA GLU A 109 -8.73 -0.90 16.18
C GLU A 109 -7.38 -1.42 16.68
N PHE A 110 -6.66 -2.16 15.86
CA PHE A 110 -5.30 -2.60 16.16
C PHE A 110 -4.34 -1.42 16.34
N TYR A 111 -4.39 -0.43 15.45
CA TYR A 111 -3.58 0.77 15.56
C TYR A 111 -3.85 1.54 16.86
N GLN A 112 -5.11 1.72 17.23
CA GLN A 112 -5.50 2.38 18.49
C GLN A 112 -5.02 1.62 19.72
N ALA A 113 -5.06 0.28 19.68
CA ALA A 113 -4.69 -0.55 20.81
C ALA A 113 -3.17 -0.75 20.93
N LYS A 114 -2.46 -0.86 19.83
CA LYS A 114 -1.05 -1.30 19.81
C LYS A 114 -0.15 -0.52 18.86
N GLY A 115 -0.70 0.26 17.92
CA GLY A 115 0.09 1.00 16.91
C GLY A 115 1.14 1.92 17.54
N GLY A 116 0.80 2.61 18.62
CA GLY A 116 1.74 3.47 19.32
C GLY A 116 3.02 2.75 19.77
N MET A 117 2.95 1.46 20.10
CA MET A 117 4.11 0.65 20.49
C MET A 117 5.05 0.41 19.31
N PHE A 118 4.51 0.20 18.10
CA PHE A 118 5.31 0.07 16.88
C PHE A 118 6.10 1.34 16.61
N PHE A 119 5.40 2.49 16.57
CA PHE A 119 6.05 3.77 16.33
C PHE A 119 7.13 4.06 17.36
N GLN A 120 6.84 3.82 18.66
CA GLN A 120 7.80 4.02 19.75
C GLN A 120 9.01 3.07 19.64
N ALA A 121 8.82 1.81 19.24
CA ALA A 121 9.91 0.85 19.08
C ALA A 121 10.93 1.30 18.01
N PHE A 122 10.49 2.09 17.05
CA PHE A 122 11.35 2.70 16.02
C PHE A 122 11.72 4.17 16.32
N GLY A 123 11.43 4.65 17.51
CA GLY A 123 11.74 6.03 17.92
C GLY A 123 10.87 7.10 17.26
N MET A 124 9.74 6.70 16.67
CA MET A 124 8.82 7.57 15.96
C MET A 124 7.61 7.97 16.81
N ARG A 125 6.92 9.02 16.41
CA ARG A 125 5.65 9.42 16.99
C ARG A 125 4.49 8.89 16.15
N PRO A 126 3.50 8.19 16.75
CA PRO A 126 2.34 7.74 16.00
C PRO A 126 1.55 8.94 15.47
N PRO A 127 1.18 8.97 14.19
CA PRO A 127 0.37 10.04 13.64
C PRO A 127 -1.04 10.03 14.22
N LEU A 128 -1.57 11.21 14.54
CA LEU A 128 -2.94 11.38 15.01
C LEU A 128 -3.89 11.44 13.81
N ILE A 129 -4.19 10.28 13.23
CA ILE A 129 -5.09 10.16 12.08
C ILE A 129 -6.40 9.50 12.53
N LYS A 130 -7.51 10.15 12.19
CA LYS A 130 -8.84 9.57 12.34
C LYS A 130 -9.35 9.18 10.96
N PRO A 131 -9.61 7.88 10.72
CA PRO A 131 -10.20 7.44 9.45
C PRO A 131 -11.55 8.13 9.20
N ALA A 132 -11.77 8.60 7.98
CA ALA A 132 -13.02 9.21 7.57
C ALA A 132 -14.14 8.16 7.44
N PHE A 133 -13.78 6.96 7.01
CA PHE A 133 -14.64 5.78 6.93
C PHE A 133 -13.76 4.52 6.97
N TYR A 134 -14.38 3.35 7.12
CA TYR A 134 -13.66 2.08 7.13
C TYR A 134 -13.93 1.29 5.86
N LEU A 135 -12.89 0.64 5.36
CA LEU A 135 -13.01 -0.33 4.28
C LEU A 135 -13.40 -1.70 4.83
N THR A 136 -14.31 -2.33 4.13
CA THR A 136 -14.71 -3.72 4.37
C THR A 136 -14.51 -4.52 3.09
N GLU A 137 -14.40 -5.84 3.21
CA GLU A 137 -14.29 -6.70 2.04
C GLU A 137 -15.49 -6.50 1.10
N GLY A 138 -15.21 -6.28 -0.18
CA GLY A 138 -16.23 -6.02 -1.19
C GLY A 138 -15.83 -4.97 -2.21
N ALA A 139 -16.80 -4.48 -2.97
CA ALA A 139 -16.56 -3.46 -3.99
C ALA A 139 -16.49 -2.06 -3.37
N LEU A 140 -15.41 -1.35 -3.66
CA LEU A 140 -15.27 0.08 -3.43
C LEU A 140 -15.48 0.80 -4.77
N ASN A 141 -16.64 1.40 -4.94
CA ASN A 141 -16.92 2.24 -6.10
C ASN A 141 -16.59 3.69 -5.75
N LEU A 142 -15.46 4.14 -6.22
CA LEU A 142 -15.13 5.55 -6.15
C LEU A 142 -15.97 6.27 -7.19
N GLY A 143 -16.87 7.16 -6.75
CA GLY A 143 -17.82 7.91 -7.58
C GLY A 143 -17.13 8.80 -8.61
N THR A 144 -16.56 8.21 -9.62
CA THR A 144 -15.53 8.73 -10.50
C THR A 144 -16.06 9.14 -11.86
N LYS A 145 -15.31 10.02 -12.50
CA LYS A 145 -15.48 10.37 -13.91
C LYS A 145 -15.15 9.17 -14.81
N ASN A 146 -14.16 8.38 -14.40
CA ASN A 146 -13.79 7.08 -14.94
C ASN A 146 -14.06 6.05 -13.84
N LYS A 147 -15.05 5.20 -13.98
CA LYS A 147 -15.41 4.19 -12.97
C LYS A 147 -14.21 3.28 -12.69
N VAL A 148 -13.45 3.54 -11.64
CA VAL A 148 -12.46 2.58 -11.15
C VAL A 148 -13.13 1.76 -10.06
N ALA A 149 -13.42 0.51 -10.39
CA ALA A 149 -13.94 -0.47 -9.45
C ALA A 149 -12.77 -1.15 -8.74
N ILE A 150 -12.64 -0.90 -7.45
CA ILE A 150 -11.64 -1.55 -6.60
C ILE A 150 -12.35 -2.62 -5.79
N LYS A 151 -11.88 -3.84 -5.84
CA LYS A 151 -12.27 -4.89 -4.92
C LYS A 151 -11.34 -4.87 -3.71
N VAL A 152 -11.88 -4.51 -2.56
CA VAL A 152 -11.18 -4.61 -1.28
C VAL A 152 -11.22 -6.07 -0.83
N LEU A 153 -10.07 -6.63 -0.51
CA LEU A 153 -9.91 -7.99 -0.04
C LEU A 153 -9.32 -7.97 1.38
N SER A 154 -10.00 -8.56 2.34
CA SER A 154 -9.43 -8.79 3.67
C SER A 154 -8.33 -9.84 3.56
N THR A 155 -7.11 -9.46 3.93
CA THR A 155 -5.90 -10.30 3.80
C THR A 155 -5.07 -10.25 5.07
N PRO A 156 -5.64 -10.67 6.22
CA PRO A 156 -4.93 -10.64 7.50
C PRO A 156 -3.77 -11.62 7.53
N GLY A 157 -2.81 -11.34 8.43
CA GLY A 157 -1.70 -12.25 8.71
C GLY A 157 -0.37 -11.56 8.88
N HIS A 158 -0.06 -10.52 8.10
CA HIS A 158 1.03 -9.60 8.38
C HIS A 158 0.64 -8.63 9.51
N SER A 159 -0.54 -8.03 9.39
CA SER A 159 -1.27 -7.37 10.47
C SER A 159 -2.71 -7.90 10.56
N PRO A 160 -3.44 -7.66 11.67
CA PRO A 160 -4.77 -8.23 11.87
C PRO A 160 -5.81 -7.72 10.86
N GLY A 161 -5.68 -6.48 10.42
CA GLY A 161 -6.61 -5.82 9.53
C GLY A 161 -6.05 -5.52 8.14
N SER A 162 -4.94 -6.15 7.76
CA SER A 162 -4.37 -5.98 6.41
C SER A 162 -5.41 -6.20 5.32
N ILE A 163 -5.39 -5.35 4.32
CA ILE A 163 -6.20 -5.47 3.11
C ILE A 163 -5.32 -5.43 1.86
N SER A 164 -5.80 -6.07 0.81
CA SER A 164 -5.27 -5.92 -0.55
C SER A 164 -6.32 -5.29 -1.45
N LEU A 165 -5.89 -4.56 -2.47
CA LEU A 165 -6.78 -3.87 -3.40
C LEU A 165 -6.62 -4.50 -4.79
N TYR A 166 -7.73 -4.95 -5.37
CA TYR A 166 -7.72 -5.56 -6.70
C TYR A 166 -8.56 -4.73 -7.66
N LEU A 167 -7.91 -4.19 -8.69
CA LEU A 167 -8.53 -3.52 -9.82
C LEU A 167 -8.80 -4.59 -10.87
N GLU A 168 -10.05 -5.07 -10.91
CA GLU A 168 -10.43 -6.28 -11.65
C GLU A 168 -10.36 -6.08 -13.17
N GLU A 169 -10.77 -4.92 -13.67
CA GLU A 169 -10.73 -4.61 -15.11
C GLU A 169 -9.28 -4.49 -15.61
N GLU A 170 -8.40 -3.86 -14.81
CA GLU A 170 -6.99 -3.65 -15.11
C GLU A 170 -6.11 -4.84 -14.72
N LYS A 171 -6.65 -5.79 -13.95
CA LYS A 171 -5.95 -6.96 -13.39
C LYS A 171 -4.73 -6.57 -12.55
N ILE A 172 -4.83 -5.46 -11.82
CA ILE A 172 -3.80 -4.97 -10.91
C ILE A 172 -4.14 -5.42 -9.49
N LEU A 173 -3.21 -6.08 -8.82
CA LEU A 173 -3.28 -6.43 -7.42
C LEU A 173 -2.25 -5.64 -6.62
N ILE A 174 -2.70 -4.71 -5.77
CA ILE A 174 -1.88 -4.08 -4.72
C ILE A 174 -1.99 -4.99 -3.51
N SER A 175 -0.93 -5.71 -3.20
CA SER A 175 -0.95 -6.74 -2.16
C SER A 175 -0.60 -6.22 -0.77
N GLY A 176 -0.10 -4.98 -0.65
CA GLY A 176 0.52 -4.55 0.60
C GLY A 176 1.60 -5.56 1.03
N ASP A 177 1.63 -5.88 2.30
CA ASP A 177 2.62 -6.79 2.88
C ASP A 177 2.12 -8.23 3.01
N VAL A 178 1.40 -8.71 2.00
CA VAL A 178 0.95 -10.11 1.94
C VAL A 178 1.93 -10.95 1.14
N VAL A 179 2.21 -10.54 -0.09
CA VAL A 179 3.11 -11.26 -1.01
C VAL A 179 3.97 -10.28 -1.77
N PHE A 180 5.26 -10.59 -1.86
CA PHE A 180 6.26 -9.82 -2.58
C PHE A 180 6.80 -10.62 -3.77
N PHE A 181 7.71 -10.03 -4.52
CA PHE A 181 8.43 -10.80 -5.52
C PHE A 181 9.40 -11.77 -4.82
N GLY A 182 9.12 -13.05 -4.88
CA GLY A 182 9.95 -14.10 -4.29
C GLY A 182 9.93 -14.17 -2.77
N SER A 183 9.00 -13.50 -2.10
CA SER A 183 8.92 -13.46 -0.63
C SER A 183 7.49 -13.18 -0.16
N ILE A 184 7.31 -13.17 1.15
CA ILE A 184 6.04 -12.86 1.82
C ILE A 184 6.27 -11.86 2.97
N GLY A 185 5.20 -11.22 3.42
CA GLY A 185 5.22 -10.37 4.60
C GLY A 185 5.60 -11.18 5.85
N ARG A 186 6.32 -10.55 6.77
CA ARG A 186 6.66 -11.17 8.06
C ARG A 186 5.44 -11.26 8.96
N THR A 187 5.44 -12.23 9.87
CA THR A 187 4.31 -12.52 10.77
C THR A 187 4.72 -12.57 12.25
N ASP A 188 5.94 -12.18 12.56
CA ASP A 188 6.52 -12.21 13.92
C ASP A 188 6.29 -10.90 14.69
N PHE A 189 5.69 -9.90 14.07
CA PHE A 189 5.23 -8.69 14.75
C PHE A 189 3.93 -8.92 15.55
N PRO A 190 3.66 -8.10 16.58
CA PRO A 190 2.38 -8.14 17.29
C PRO A 190 1.19 -8.09 16.33
N GLY A 191 0.26 -9.04 16.47
CA GLY A 191 -0.88 -9.19 15.57
C GLY A 191 -0.64 -10.04 14.33
N GLY A 192 0.62 -10.40 14.05
CA GLY A 192 0.97 -11.29 12.95
C GLY A 192 0.50 -12.74 13.17
N SER A 193 0.18 -13.44 12.08
CA SER A 193 -0.31 -14.82 12.08
C SER A 193 0.08 -15.55 10.80
N PRO A 194 1.02 -16.51 10.88
CA PRO A 194 1.41 -17.30 9.70
C PRO A 194 0.24 -18.04 9.05
N SER A 195 -0.67 -18.57 9.87
CA SER A 195 -1.83 -19.31 9.37
C SER A 195 -2.84 -18.43 8.62
N LEU A 196 -3.02 -17.18 9.06
CA LEU A 196 -3.88 -16.23 8.36
C LEU A 196 -3.19 -15.71 7.09
N LEU A 197 -1.88 -15.43 7.15
CA LEU A 197 -1.13 -15.00 5.97
C LEU A 197 -1.19 -16.06 4.86
N ARG A 198 -1.03 -17.33 5.21
CA ARG A 198 -1.20 -18.45 4.27
C ARG A 198 -2.56 -18.40 3.57
N LYS A 199 -3.66 -18.30 4.34
CA LYS A 199 -5.02 -18.21 3.78
C LYS A 199 -5.19 -16.99 2.88
N SER A 200 -4.59 -15.87 3.24
CA SER A 200 -4.60 -14.63 2.45
C SER A 200 -3.88 -14.83 1.12
N ILE A 201 -2.69 -15.44 1.13
CA ILE A 201 -1.94 -15.77 -0.09
C ILE A 201 -2.72 -16.76 -0.96
N ASP A 202 -3.34 -17.80 -0.36
CA ASP A 202 -4.19 -18.75 -1.09
C ASP A 202 -5.35 -18.04 -1.78
N LYS A 203 -6.03 -17.12 -1.08
CA LYS A 203 -7.11 -16.30 -1.61
C LYS A 203 -6.65 -15.44 -2.80
N LEU A 204 -5.55 -14.69 -2.64
CA LEU A 204 -5.02 -13.82 -3.68
C LEU A 204 -4.56 -14.59 -4.91
N SER A 205 -4.02 -15.80 -4.75
CA SER A 205 -3.53 -16.64 -5.85
C SER A 205 -4.63 -17.16 -6.79
N GLN A 206 -5.92 -17.02 -6.42
CA GLN A 206 -7.06 -17.40 -7.25
C GLN A 206 -7.50 -16.27 -8.21
N LEU A 207 -6.92 -15.07 -8.09
CA LEU A 207 -7.28 -13.93 -8.91
C LEU A 207 -6.57 -13.97 -10.26
N ASP A 208 -7.21 -13.38 -11.27
CA ASP A 208 -6.61 -13.18 -12.61
C ASP A 208 -5.77 -11.90 -12.61
N VAL A 209 -4.50 -12.01 -12.17
CA VAL A 209 -3.60 -10.87 -11.98
C VAL A 209 -2.58 -10.77 -13.12
N GLU A 210 -2.54 -9.61 -13.77
CA GLU A 210 -1.51 -9.24 -14.75
C GLU A 210 -0.36 -8.46 -14.11
N TYR A 211 -0.69 -7.60 -13.13
CA TYR A 211 0.29 -6.79 -12.39
C TYR A 211 0.16 -7.02 -10.89
N LEU A 212 1.20 -7.58 -10.29
CA LEU A 212 1.32 -7.66 -8.83
C LEU A 212 2.20 -6.51 -8.34
N VAL A 213 1.60 -5.63 -7.51
CA VAL A 213 2.24 -4.45 -6.91
C VAL A 213 2.38 -4.70 -5.40
N PRO A 214 3.57 -5.13 -4.94
CA PRO A 214 3.82 -5.41 -3.53
C PRO A 214 4.14 -4.16 -2.73
N GLY A 215 3.96 -4.23 -1.40
CA GLY A 215 4.36 -3.18 -0.49
C GLY A 215 5.86 -2.90 -0.48
N HIS A 216 6.69 -3.92 -0.72
CA HIS A 216 8.15 -3.77 -0.73
C HIS A 216 8.82 -4.42 -1.94
N SER A 217 9.97 -3.86 -2.31
CA SER A 217 10.92 -4.49 -3.23
C SER A 217 11.72 -5.57 -2.49
N THR A 218 12.19 -6.58 -3.23
CA THR A 218 13.08 -7.63 -2.76
C THR A 218 14.32 -7.72 -3.67
N ASP A 219 15.25 -8.59 -3.33
CA ASP A 219 16.41 -8.88 -4.20
C ASP A 219 15.99 -9.45 -5.57
N PHE A 220 14.80 -10.05 -5.67
CA PHE A 220 14.24 -10.54 -6.93
C PHE A 220 13.61 -9.44 -7.79
N GLY A 221 13.26 -8.31 -7.21
CA GLY A 221 12.66 -7.17 -7.89
C GLY A 221 11.53 -6.51 -7.11
N ASN A 222 10.69 -5.79 -7.85
CA ASN A 222 9.55 -5.04 -7.30
C ASN A 222 8.23 -5.52 -7.90
N ILE A 223 7.67 -4.80 -8.87
CA ILE A 223 6.41 -5.16 -9.54
C ILE A 223 6.62 -6.37 -10.43
N ILE A 224 5.68 -7.30 -10.42
CA ILE A 224 5.66 -8.43 -11.34
C ILE A 224 4.62 -8.14 -12.42
N SER A 225 5.06 -8.10 -13.68
CA SER A 225 4.20 -7.92 -14.85
C SER A 225 4.14 -9.20 -15.67
N GLY A 226 2.94 -9.63 -15.99
CA GLY A 226 2.65 -10.82 -16.77
C GLY A 226 2.02 -11.93 -15.93
N LYS A 227 0.82 -12.37 -16.34
CA LYS A 227 0.00 -13.38 -15.65
C LYS A 227 0.78 -14.64 -15.27
N ASP A 228 1.58 -15.18 -16.20
CA ASP A 228 2.37 -16.40 -15.95
C ASP A 228 3.48 -16.18 -14.91
N LYS A 229 4.07 -14.98 -14.88
CA LYS A 229 5.09 -14.63 -13.88
C LYS A 229 4.47 -14.48 -12.51
N VAL A 230 3.31 -13.83 -12.42
CA VAL A 230 2.54 -13.69 -11.18
C VAL A 230 2.13 -15.06 -10.66
N ALA A 231 1.58 -15.95 -11.51
CA ALA A 231 1.22 -17.30 -11.12
C ALA A 231 2.42 -18.11 -10.62
N ARG A 232 3.57 -18.02 -11.31
CA ARG A 232 4.83 -18.66 -10.85
C ARG A 232 5.30 -18.12 -9.51
N ASN A 233 5.18 -16.80 -9.28
CA ASN A 233 5.53 -16.19 -8.00
C ASN A 233 4.65 -16.74 -6.86
N PHE A 234 3.33 -16.81 -7.05
CA PHE A 234 2.43 -17.41 -6.05
C PHE A 234 2.78 -18.86 -5.77
N ASN A 235 3.06 -19.66 -6.79
CA ASN A 235 3.46 -21.06 -6.61
C ASN A 235 4.77 -21.19 -5.83
N MET A 236 5.74 -20.34 -6.16
CA MET A 236 7.04 -20.31 -5.48
C MET A 236 6.88 -19.97 -3.99
N VAL A 237 6.18 -18.87 -3.66
CA VAL A 237 6.03 -18.46 -2.26
C VAL A 237 5.24 -19.49 -1.45
N LYS A 238 4.23 -20.15 -2.05
CA LYS A 238 3.51 -21.25 -1.41
C LYS A 238 4.39 -22.47 -1.13
N THR A 239 5.37 -22.74 -1.98
CA THR A 239 6.26 -23.88 -1.81
C THR A 239 7.31 -23.65 -0.74
N PHE A 240 7.86 -22.45 -0.65
CA PHE A 240 9.03 -22.17 0.20
C PHE A 240 8.70 -21.50 1.53
N PHE A 241 7.57 -20.83 1.67
CA PHE A 241 7.26 -20.02 2.86
C PHE A 241 6.00 -20.48 3.60
N ILE A 242 5.15 -21.29 3.00
CA ILE A 242 3.89 -21.76 3.55
C ILE A 242 3.63 -23.23 3.22
#